data_48b63bc02441e84aff62f459234e5765
#
_entry.id   48b63bc02441e84aff62f459234e5765
#
_cell.length_a   1.000
_cell.length_b   1.000
_cell.length_c   1.000
_cell.angle_alpha   90.00
_cell.angle_beta   90.00
_cell.angle_gamma   90.00
#
_symmetry.space_group_name_H-M   'P 1'
#
loop_
_entity.id
_entity.type
_entity.pdbx_description
1 polymer ?
#
loop_
_entity_poly.entity_id
_entity_poly.type
_entity_poly.pdbx_seq_one_letter_code
_entity_poly.pdbx_strand_id
1 'polypeptide(L)'
;TIASFAGVPELARTELAKSASRSGFEVSRVQVSGVERMNEQLVYERVLAEQDRPMPLVDLAQVRERLLELPWVADARVSRQLPDTLKINIVERVPHAVLRKPDRLMLIDPQGHELEPVSAKEAEGKLLIEGPGAARQVQELGRLLDAAPALKPQIASAEWVGNRRWNLTFNSGQLLALPEGDLGAPALVKFAQLDGMHRLIGGKPIAIDMRVPDRAYLRCDDGPCPKQMSLNGRSD
;
A
#
# COMPACT_ATOMS: atom_id res chain seq x y z
N THR A 1 -14.69 45.29 -16.82
CA THR A 1 -15.16 45.41 -15.43
C THR A 1 -15.57 44.04 -14.93
N ILE A 2 -14.66 43.39 -14.19
CA ILE A 2 -14.90 42.09 -13.54
C ILE A 2 -15.61 42.44 -12.22
N ALA A 3 -16.92 42.17 -12.14
CA ALA A 3 -17.66 42.28 -10.88
C ALA A 3 -17.30 41.07 -10.00
N SER A 4 -16.51 41.31 -8.96
CA SER A 4 -16.25 40.35 -7.87
C SER A 4 -17.57 40.03 -7.17
N PHE A 5 -18.05 38.79 -7.30
CA PHE A 5 -19.16 38.24 -6.50
C PHE A 5 -18.69 37.84 -5.09
N ALA A 6 -17.95 38.69 -4.41
CA ALA A 6 -17.60 38.52 -3.02
C ALA A 6 -18.62 39.32 -2.16
N GLY A 7 -19.62 38.62 -1.60
CA GLY A 7 -20.49 39.23 -0.62
C GLY A 7 -22.00 39.00 -0.77
N VAL A 8 -22.43 37.81 -1.21
CA VAL A 8 -23.83 37.44 -0.96
C VAL A 8 -23.94 37.05 0.52
N PRO A 9 -24.73 37.75 1.34
CA PRO A 9 -24.92 37.42 2.76
C PRO A 9 -25.38 35.96 2.88
N GLU A 10 -24.89 35.22 3.90
CA GLU A 10 -25.27 33.82 4.13
C GLU A 10 -26.80 33.61 4.14
N LEU A 11 -27.55 34.57 4.60
CA LEU A 11 -29.02 34.58 4.59
C LEU A 11 -29.59 34.53 3.16
N ALA A 12 -28.99 35.21 2.19
CA ALA A 12 -29.45 35.14 0.79
C ALA A 12 -29.10 33.80 0.13
N ARG A 13 -27.98 33.17 0.49
CA ARG A 13 -27.61 31.82 0.06
C ARG A 13 -28.59 30.78 0.56
N THR A 14 -28.98 30.86 1.82
CA THR A 14 -29.94 29.93 2.43
C THR A 14 -31.35 30.06 1.84
N GLU A 15 -31.82 31.26 1.56
CA GLU A 15 -33.14 31.47 0.93
C GLU A 15 -33.17 31.00 -0.54
N LEU A 16 -32.13 31.27 -1.31
CA LEU A 16 -31.99 30.73 -2.68
C LEU A 16 -31.93 29.21 -2.68
N ALA A 17 -31.24 28.61 -1.71
CA ALA A 17 -31.14 27.14 -1.58
C ALA A 17 -32.49 26.51 -1.19
N LYS A 18 -33.27 27.14 -0.30
CA LYS A 18 -34.62 26.70 0.03
C LYS A 18 -35.57 26.79 -1.18
N SER A 19 -35.42 27.81 -2.02
CA SER A 19 -36.16 27.92 -3.26
C SER A 19 -35.76 26.85 -4.29
N ALA A 20 -34.46 26.51 -4.35
CA ALA A 20 -33.95 25.42 -5.19
C ALA A 20 -34.50 24.05 -4.74
N SER A 21 -34.53 23.75 -3.42
CA SER A 21 -35.16 22.54 -2.89
C SER A 21 -36.62 22.40 -3.33
N ARG A 22 -37.41 23.46 -3.20
CA ARG A 22 -38.80 23.46 -3.62
C ARG A 22 -39.00 23.21 -5.12
N SER A 23 -37.95 23.44 -5.90
CA SER A 23 -37.91 23.21 -7.35
C SER A 23 -37.28 21.85 -7.72
N GLY A 24 -37.10 20.95 -6.75
CA GLY A 24 -36.54 19.60 -6.98
C GLY A 24 -35.01 19.53 -7.07
N PHE A 25 -34.31 20.58 -6.64
CA PHE A 25 -32.84 20.59 -6.61
C PHE A 25 -32.31 20.22 -5.21
N GLU A 26 -32.66 19.05 -4.73
CA GLU A 26 -32.14 18.46 -3.49
C GLU A 26 -31.53 17.07 -3.80
N VAL A 27 -30.65 16.59 -2.92
CA VAL A 27 -30.00 15.28 -3.08
C VAL A 27 -31.02 14.18 -2.76
N SER A 28 -31.67 13.65 -3.77
CA SER A 28 -32.58 12.51 -3.63
C SER A 28 -31.97 11.20 -4.10
N ARG A 29 -30.89 11.26 -4.90
CA ARG A 29 -30.16 10.08 -5.38
C ARG A 29 -28.67 10.23 -5.20
N VAL A 30 -28.03 9.11 -4.83
CA VAL A 30 -26.56 8.96 -4.81
C VAL A 30 -26.21 7.85 -5.78
N GLN A 31 -25.36 8.17 -6.76
CA GLN A 31 -24.84 7.20 -7.72
C GLN A 31 -23.37 6.96 -7.45
N VAL A 32 -23.04 5.73 -7.03
CA VAL A 32 -21.68 5.28 -6.78
C VAL A 32 -21.15 4.49 -7.96
N SER A 33 -19.85 4.61 -8.25
CA SER A 33 -19.14 3.86 -9.28
C SER A 33 -17.67 3.67 -8.88
N GLY A 34 -17.00 2.66 -9.47
CA GLY A 34 -15.59 2.37 -9.21
C GLY A 34 -15.35 1.55 -7.94
N VAL A 35 -16.39 0.99 -7.33
CA VAL A 35 -16.29 0.06 -6.20
C VAL A 35 -16.29 -1.38 -6.74
N GLU A 36 -15.27 -2.16 -6.41
CA GLU A 36 -15.08 -3.55 -6.88
C GLU A 36 -14.91 -4.54 -5.72
N ARG A 37 -14.19 -4.16 -4.67
CA ARG A 37 -13.82 -5.03 -3.55
C ARG A 37 -14.38 -4.58 -2.22
N MET A 38 -14.38 -3.27 -1.97
CA MET A 38 -14.92 -2.74 -0.73
C MET A 38 -16.45 -2.86 -0.69
N ASN A 39 -17.02 -2.84 0.51
CA ASN A 39 -18.46 -2.78 0.66
C ASN A 39 -18.97 -1.37 0.25
N GLU A 40 -19.73 -1.30 -0.83
CA GLU A 40 -20.33 -0.06 -1.35
C GLU A 40 -21.22 0.64 -0.31
N GLN A 41 -21.82 -0.12 0.61
CA GLN A 41 -22.62 0.41 1.71
C GLN A 41 -21.86 1.45 2.55
N LEU A 42 -20.55 1.27 2.73
CA LEU A 42 -19.71 2.21 3.47
C LEU A 42 -19.62 3.59 2.79
N VAL A 43 -19.71 3.62 1.45
CA VAL A 43 -19.73 4.88 0.69
C VAL A 43 -21.05 5.60 0.97
N TYR A 44 -22.19 4.89 0.90
CA TYR A 44 -23.52 5.47 1.18
C TYR A 44 -23.59 6.02 2.60
N GLU A 45 -23.08 5.29 3.59
CA GLU A 45 -23.03 5.74 4.99
C GLU A 45 -22.27 7.05 5.17
N ARG A 46 -21.18 7.25 4.43
CA ARG A 46 -20.37 8.49 4.49
C ARG A 46 -21.07 9.70 3.89
N VAL A 47 -22.03 9.49 3.00
CA VAL A 47 -22.74 10.58 2.33
C VAL A 47 -24.19 10.73 2.79
N LEU A 48 -24.65 9.89 3.70
CA LEU A 48 -26.03 9.90 4.20
C LEU A 48 -26.45 11.28 4.76
N ALA A 49 -25.53 12.01 5.37
CA ALA A 49 -25.77 13.35 5.90
C ALA A 49 -26.10 14.41 4.81
N GLU A 50 -25.85 14.10 3.55
CA GLU A 50 -26.17 14.99 2.42
C GLU A 50 -27.54 14.68 1.80
N GLN A 51 -28.20 13.60 2.22
CA GLN A 51 -29.55 13.28 1.74
C GLN A 51 -30.54 14.39 2.09
N ASP A 52 -31.46 14.70 1.19
CA ASP A 52 -32.47 15.77 1.31
C ASP A 52 -31.88 17.18 1.48
N ARG A 53 -30.55 17.31 1.32
CA ARG A 53 -29.88 18.62 1.38
C ARG A 53 -30.02 19.37 0.06
N PRO A 54 -30.27 20.69 0.07
CA PRO A 54 -30.26 21.48 -1.17
C PRO A 54 -28.96 21.33 -1.93
N MET A 55 -29.03 20.93 -3.19
CA MET A 55 -27.86 20.60 -4.02
C MET A 55 -26.78 21.72 -4.04
N PRO A 56 -27.14 23.03 -4.09
CA PRO A 56 -26.16 24.10 -4.02
C PRO A 56 -25.40 24.21 -2.69
N LEU A 57 -25.97 23.67 -1.59
CA LEU A 57 -25.39 23.71 -0.24
C LEU A 57 -24.52 22.50 0.09
N VAL A 58 -24.49 21.48 -0.77
CA VAL A 58 -23.61 20.32 -0.59
C VAL A 58 -22.15 20.75 -0.76
N ASP A 59 -21.33 20.55 0.26
CA ASP A 59 -19.88 20.76 0.16
C ASP A 59 -19.20 19.52 -0.40
N LEU A 60 -18.91 19.54 -1.71
CA LEU A 60 -18.29 18.42 -2.40
C LEU A 60 -16.89 18.09 -1.89
N ALA A 61 -16.15 19.11 -1.41
CA ALA A 61 -14.81 18.89 -0.87
C ALA A 61 -14.89 18.13 0.47
N GLN A 62 -15.80 18.54 1.35
CA GLN A 62 -16.04 17.86 2.62
C GLN A 62 -16.53 16.42 2.43
N VAL A 63 -17.42 16.18 1.45
CA VAL A 63 -17.88 14.82 1.10
C VAL A 63 -16.69 13.98 0.64
N ARG A 64 -15.84 14.55 -0.24
CA ARG A 64 -14.63 13.84 -0.71
C ARG A 64 -13.69 13.50 0.44
N GLU A 65 -13.43 14.43 1.35
CA GLU A 65 -12.58 14.18 2.53
C GLU A 65 -13.09 13.02 3.38
N ARG A 66 -14.40 12.98 3.67
CA ARG A 66 -15.03 11.85 4.40
C ARG A 66 -14.90 10.52 3.67
N LEU A 67 -14.93 10.51 2.34
CA LEU A 67 -14.72 9.30 1.55
C LEU A 67 -13.27 8.84 1.58
N LEU A 68 -12.30 9.76 1.59
CA LEU A 68 -10.88 9.45 1.71
C LEU A 68 -10.47 8.86 3.07
N GLU A 69 -11.31 9.00 4.10
CA GLU A 69 -11.10 8.33 5.40
C GLU A 69 -11.34 6.81 5.33
N LEU A 70 -12.02 6.32 4.29
CA LEU A 70 -12.24 4.88 4.12
C LEU A 70 -10.93 4.20 3.72
N PRO A 71 -10.51 3.13 4.41
CA PRO A 71 -9.21 2.48 4.18
C PRO A 71 -8.96 2.06 2.73
N TRP A 72 -10.00 1.59 2.06
CA TRP A 72 -9.93 1.12 0.68
C TRP A 72 -9.94 2.22 -0.38
N VAL A 73 -10.21 3.47 -0.01
CA VAL A 73 -10.31 4.58 -0.96
C VAL A 73 -8.94 5.23 -1.19
N ALA A 74 -8.42 5.11 -2.40
CA ALA A 74 -7.21 5.80 -2.84
C ALA A 74 -7.52 7.23 -3.30
N ASP A 75 -8.62 7.40 -4.04
CA ASP A 75 -9.13 8.71 -4.45
C ASP A 75 -10.66 8.65 -4.62
N ALA A 76 -11.29 9.82 -4.52
CA ALA A 76 -12.73 9.97 -4.72
C ALA A 76 -13.02 11.24 -5.51
N ARG A 77 -13.90 11.14 -6.50
CA ARG A 77 -14.43 12.28 -7.23
C ARG A 77 -15.91 12.42 -6.95
N VAL A 78 -16.31 13.58 -6.44
CA VAL A 78 -17.70 13.91 -6.12
C VAL A 78 -18.17 15.02 -7.04
N SER A 79 -19.33 14.86 -7.66
CA SER A 79 -19.90 15.86 -8.57
C SER A 79 -21.43 15.88 -8.48
N ARG A 80 -22.00 17.04 -8.82
CA ARG A 80 -23.45 17.23 -8.90
C ARG A 80 -23.92 16.87 -10.30
N GLN A 81 -24.91 16.00 -10.38
CA GLN A 81 -25.65 15.73 -11.60
C GLN A 81 -27.09 16.23 -11.38
N LEU A 82 -27.34 17.43 -11.88
CA LEU A 82 -28.64 18.06 -11.72
C LEU A 82 -29.76 17.22 -12.37
N PRO A 83 -30.99 17.26 -11.84
CA PRO A 83 -31.42 18.16 -10.73
C PRO A 83 -31.07 17.64 -9.32
N ASP A 84 -30.98 16.32 -9.08
CA ASP A 84 -31.18 15.69 -7.80
C ASP A 84 -30.13 14.62 -7.43
N THR A 85 -29.13 14.41 -8.27
CA THR A 85 -28.19 13.27 -8.11
C THR A 85 -26.79 13.74 -7.68
N LEU A 86 -26.26 13.12 -6.61
CA LEU A 86 -24.85 13.23 -6.25
C LEU A 86 -24.09 12.04 -6.86
N LYS A 87 -23.19 12.34 -7.78
CA LYS A 87 -22.38 11.32 -8.45
C LYS A 87 -21.02 11.19 -7.78
N ILE A 88 -20.68 9.96 -7.37
CA ILE A 88 -19.45 9.59 -6.67
C ILE A 88 -18.72 8.55 -7.51
N ASN A 89 -17.46 8.83 -7.81
CA ASN A 89 -16.57 7.87 -8.45
C ASN A 89 -15.42 7.58 -7.48
N ILE A 90 -15.27 6.32 -7.09
CA ILE A 90 -14.24 5.82 -6.18
C ILE A 90 -13.10 5.20 -6.99
N VAL A 91 -11.88 5.45 -6.55
CA VAL A 91 -10.69 4.70 -6.96
C VAL A 91 -10.24 3.89 -5.75
N GLU A 92 -10.35 2.57 -5.85
CA GLU A 92 -9.92 1.68 -4.76
C GLU A 92 -8.40 1.52 -4.71
N ARG A 93 -7.86 1.30 -3.50
CA ARG A 93 -6.48 0.90 -3.29
C ARG A 93 -6.27 -0.53 -3.76
N VAL A 94 -5.12 -0.79 -4.36
CA VAL A 94 -4.74 -2.15 -4.80
C VAL A 94 -3.95 -2.82 -3.70
N PRO A 95 -4.39 -3.98 -3.18
CA PRO A 95 -3.64 -4.74 -2.21
C PRO A 95 -2.28 -5.20 -2.76
N HIS A 96 -1.23 -5.07 -1.97
CA HIS A 96 0.15 -5.37 -2.37
C HIS A 96 0.79 -6.46 -1.51
N ALA A 97 0.64 -6.38 -0.19
CA ALA A 97 1.28 -7.27 0.76
C ALA A 97 0.43 -7.43 2.03
N VAL A 98 0.89 -8.27 2.94
CA VAL A 98 0.29 -8.47 4.26
C VAL A 98 1.27 -8.02 5.33
N LEU A 99 0.86 -7.08 6.16
CA LEU A 99 1.62 -6.62 7.32
C LEU A 99 1.28 -7.48 8.54
N ARG A 100 2.28 -8.09 9.16
CA ARG A 100 2.13 -8.78 10.45
C ARG A 100 2.15 -7.78 11.58
N LYS A 101 1.06 -7.72 12.32
CA LYS A 101 0.95 -7.01 13.60
C LYS A 101 1.00 -8.02 14.77
N PRO A 102 1.20 -7.59 16.01
CA PRO A 102 1.28 -8.51 17.16
C PRO A 102 0.03 -9.38 17.33
N ASP A 103 -1.14 -8.88 16.96
CA ASP A 103 -2.45 -9.48 17.20
C ASP A 103 -3.19 -9.93 15.92
N ARG A 104 -2.75 -9.48 14.74
CA ARG A 104 -3.45 -9.73 13.47
C ARG A 104 -2.57 -9.54 12.25
N LEU A 105 -3.10 -10.03 11.11
CA LEU A 105 -2.57 -9.76 9.78
C LEU A 105 -3.41 -8.68 9.12
N MET A 106 -2.76 -7.68 8.51
CA MET A 106 -3.41 -6.57 7.83
C MET A 106 -3.01 -6.55 6.36
N LEU A 107 -3.99 -6.51 5.46
CA LEU A 107 -3.74 -6.25 4.06
C LEU A 107 -3.30 -4.79 3.89
N ILE A 108 -2.28 -4.55 3.10
CA ILE A 108 -1.73 -3.21 2.85
C ILE A 108 -1.55 -2.93 1.37
N ASP A 109 -1.61 -1.64 1.01
CA ASP A 109 -1.30 -1.15 -0.32
C ASP A 109 0.22 -0.91 -0.53
N PRO A 110 0.70 -0.58 -1.74
CA PRO A 110 2.11 -0.29 -2.01
C PRO A 110 2.67 0.93 -1.25
N GLN A 111 1.81 1.79 -0.71
CA GLN A 111 2.19 2.94 0.10
C GLN A 111 2.26 2.61 1.60
N GLY A 112 1.80 1.41 2.00
CA GLY A 112 1.77 0.96 3.37
C GLY A 112 0.49 1.35 4.13
N HIS A 113 -0.56 1.81 3.43
CA HIS A 113 -1.86 2.04 4.05
C HIS A 113 -2.52 0.69 4.37
N GLU A 114 -3.04 0.60 5.59
CA GLU A 114 -3.77 -0.57 6.04
C GLU A 114 -5.18 -0.57 5.43
N LEU A 115 -5.58 -1.70 4.83
CA LEU A 115 -6.87 -1.86 4.17
C LEU A 115 -7.86 -2.56 5.08
N GLU A 116 -7.63 -3.84 5.35
CA GLU A 116 -8.49 -4.67 6.20
C GLU A 116 -7.71 -5.79 6.88
N PRO A 117 -8.19 -6.31 8.01
CA PRO A 117 -7.64 -7.51 8.61
C PRO A 117 -7.93 -8.72 7.73
N VAL A 118 -6.96 -9.63 7.62
CA VAL A 118 -7.07 -10.87 6.84
C VAL A 118 -6.73 -12.09 7.68
N SER A 119 -7.33 -13.22 7.34
CA SER A 119 -7.00 -14.52 7.92
C SER A 119 -5.65 -15.04 7.41
N ALA A 120 -5.05 -16.00 8.12
CA ALA A 120 -3.83 -16.67 7.67
C ALA A 120 -3.99 -17.30 6.28
N LYS A 121 -5.15 -17.87 5.99
CA LYS A 121 -5.46 -18.47 4.68
C LYS A 121 -5.50 -17.45 3.55
N GLU A 122 -6.06 -16.26 3.79
CA GLU A 122 -6.09 -15.17 2.80
C GLU A 122 -4.73 -14.51 2.59
N ALA A 123 -3.84 -14.64 3.57
CA ALA A 123 -2.45 -14.18 3.50
C ALA A 123 -1.53 -15.12 2.71
N GLU A 124 -1.93 -16.39 2.49
CA GLU A 124 -1.13 -17.37 1.76
C GLU A 124 -0.78 -16.87 0.36
N GLY A 125 0.48 -17.06 -0.03
CA GLY A 125 1.00 -16.63 -1.34
C GLY A 125 1.22 -15.12 -1.51
N LYS A 126 0.95 -14.31 -0.47
CA LYS A 126 1.27 -12.88 -0.46
C LYS A 126 2.56 -12.62 0.29
N LEU A 127 3.30 -11.59 -0.12
CA LEU A 127 4.49 -11.13 0.60
C LEU A 127 4.10 -10.72 2.03
N LEU A 128 4.69 -11.38 3.03
CA LEU A 128 4.51 -11.04 4.44
C LEU A 128 5.55 -10.00 4.87
N ILE A 129 5.11 -8.89 5.42
CA ILE A 129 5.98 -7.81 5.91
C ILE A 129 5.90 -7.77 7.43
N GLU A 130 7.05 -7.70 8.08
CA GLU A 130 7.17 -7.78 9.56
C GLU A 130 8.17 -6.77 10.09
N GLY A 131 8.11 -6.53 11.38
CA GLY A 131 9.03 -5.67 12.11
C GLY A 131 8.48 -4.29 12.48
N PRO A 132 8.96 -3.71 13.58
CA PRO A 132 8.53 -2.39 14.04
C PRO A 132 8.83 -1.31 12.99
N GLY A 133 7.81 -0.55 12.57
CA GLY A 133 7.95 0.50 11.58
C GLY A 133 7.96 0.06 10.11
N ALA A 134 7.87 -1.25 9.83
CA ALA A 134 7.90 -1.82 8.47
C ALA A 134 6.86 -1.20 7.53
N ALA A 135 5.65 -0.90 8.00
CA ALA A 135 4.60 -0.27 7.18
C ALA A 135 5.05 1.03 6.52
N ARG A 136 5.87 1.83 7.18
CA ARG A 136 6.40 3.09 6.65
C ARG A 136 7.51 2.90 5.61
N GLN A 137 8.07 1.70 5.52
CA GLN A 137 9.18 1.35 4.64
C GLN A 137 8.75 0.50 3.44
N VAL A 138 7.45 0.29 3.25
CA VAL A 138 6.89 -0.55 2.17
C VAL A 138 7.30 -0.04 0.79
N GLN A 139 7.28 1.27 0.56
CA GLN A 139 7.72 1.85 -0.71
C GLN A 139 9.21 1.64 -0.98
N GLU A 140 10.03 1.72 0.07
CA GLU A 140 11.48 1.44 -0.05
C GLU A 140 11.71 -0.05 -0.34
N LEU A 141 11.00 -0.95 0.36
CA LEU A 141 11.03 -2.37 0.05
C LEU A 141 10.62 -2.64 -1.40
N GLY A 142 9.57 -1.98 -1.89
CA GLY A 142 9.14 -2.09 -3.28
C GLY A 142 10.28 -1.76 -4.25
N ARG A 143 10.95 -0.61 -4.08
CA ARG A 143 12.10 -0.19 -4.91
C ARG A 143 13.29 -1.16 -4.79
N LEU A 144 13.56 -1.66 -3.60
CA LEU A 144 14.60 -2.65 -3.36
C LEU A 144 14.31 -3.94 -4.15
N LEU A 145 13.08 -4.46 -4.09
CA LEU A 145 12.68 -5.65 -4.80
C LEU A 145 12.61 -5.46 -6.33
N ASP A 146 12.31 -4.22 -6.79
CA ASP A 146 12.33 -3.86 -8.21
C ASP A 146 13.74 -3.93 -8.82
N ALA A 147 14.80 -3.81 -8.01
CA ALA A 147 16.17 -3.96 -8.47
C ALA A 147 16.51 -5.41 -8.88
N ALA A 148 15.79 -6.41 -8.36
CA ALA A 148 15.98 -7.82 -8.71
C ALA A 148 14.63 -8.53 -8.89
N PRO A 149 13.89 -8.22 -9.96
CA PRO A 149 12.50 -8.67 -10.14
C PRO A 149 12.35 -10.19 -10.22
N ALA A 150 13.37 -10.90 -10.68
CA ALA A 150 13.39 -12.37 -10.75
C ALA A 150 13.30 -13.04 -9.37
N LEU A 151 13.69 -12.35 -8.29
CA LEU A 151 13.63 -12.87 -6.93
C LEU A 151 12.26 -12.68 -6.28
N LYS A 152 11.46 -11.68 -6.72
CA LYS A 152 10.17 -11.35 -6.10
C LYS A 152 9.26 -12.55 -5.86
N PRO A 153 9.01 -13.42 -6.84
CA PRO A 153 8.12 -14.58 -6.65
C PRO A 153 8.66 -15.62 -5.65
N GLN A 154 9.94 -15.53 -5.33
CA GLN A 154 10.61 -16.47 -4.44
C GLN A 154 10.64 -16.02 -2.98
N ILE A 155 10.28 -14.75 -2.71
CA ILE A 155 10.32 -14.14 -1.38
C ILE A 155 8.99 -14.37 -0.66
N ALA A 156 9.03 -15.06 0.46
CA ALA A 156 7.88 -15.31 1.33
C ALA A 156 7.64 -14.14 2.30
N SER A 157 8.72 -13.61 2.92
CA SER A 157 8.60 -12.50 3.85
C SER A 157 9.78 -11.54 3.80
N ALA A 158 9.52 -10.32 4.29
CA ALA A 158 10.49 -9.27 4.48
C ALA A 158 10.36 -8.70 5.89
N GLU A 159 11.45 -8.75 6.68
CA GLU A 159 11.51 -8.24 8.03
C GLU A 159 12.31 -6.95 8.11
N TRP A 160 11.72 -5.89 8.64
CA TRP A 160 12.40 -4.64 8.92
C TRP A 160 13.14 -4.71 10.26
N VAL A 161 14.46 -4.84 10.23
CA VAL A 161 15.30 -5.13 11.40
C VAL A 161 16.02 -3.89 11.88
N GLY A 162 15.89 -3.63 13.19
CA GLY A 162 16.61 -2.55 13.88
C GLY A 162 16.32 -1.16 13.32
N ASN A 163 15.18 -0.96 12.67
CA ASN A 163 14.74 0.28 12.01
C ASN A 163 15.73 0.82 10.96
N ARG A 164 16.46 -0.06 10.25
CA ARG A 164 17.52 0.36 9.32
C ARG A 164 17.78 -0.55 8.12
N ARG A 165 17.34 -1.83 8.12
CA ARG A 165 17.63 -2.76 7.03
C ARG A 165 16.53 -3.81 6.86
N TRP A 166 16.52 -4.44 5.69
CA TRP A 166 15.65 -5.55 5.39
C TRP A 166 16.38 -6.89 5.49
N ASN A 167 15.75 -7.87 6.12
CA ASN A 167 16.02 -9.27 5.92
C ASN A 167 14.92 -9.86 5.04
N LEU A 168 15.28 -10.71 4.08
CA LEU A 168 14.33 -11.39 3.21
C LEU A 168 14.36 -12.88 3.52
N THR A 169 13.18 -13.51 3.62
CA THR A 169 13.06 -14.95 3.74
C THR A 169 12.45 -15.49 2.46
N PHE A 170 13.10 -16.46 1.84
CA PHE A 170 12.62 -17.10 0.62
C PHE A 170 11.58 -18.20 0.93
N ASN A 171 10.79 -18.60 -0.09
CA ASN A 171 9.84 -19.71 0.03
C ASN A 171 10.51 -21.03 0.43
N SER A 172 11.80 -21.19 0.15
CA SER A 172 12.63 -22.32 0.57
C SER A 172 13.09 -22.25 2.05
N GLY A 173 12.71 -21.20 2.79
CA GLY A 173 13.04 -20.99 4.20
C GLY A 173 14.38 -20.31 4.46
N GLN A 174 15.16 -20.00 3.44
CA GLN A 174 16.48 -19.37 3.59
C GLN A 174 16.36 -17.88 3.88
N LEU A 175 17.23 -17.39 4.76
CA LEU A 175 17.30 -15.98 5.15
C LEU A 175 18.40 -15.27 4.35
N LEU A 176 18.08 -14.11 3.78
CA LEU A 176 19.03 -13.17 3.20
C LEU A 176 19.06 -11.89 4.05
N ALA A 177 20.18 -11.61 4.70
CA ALA A 177 20.39 -10.37 5.43
C ALA A 177 21.04 -9.33 4.52
N LEU A 178 20.33 -8.21 4.28
CA LEU A 178 20.81 -7.12 3.44
C LEU A 178 21.49 -6.01 4.26
N PRO A 179 22.40 -5.23 3.67
CA PRO A 179 22.94 -4.03 4.28
C PRO A 179 21.85 -2.96 4.44
N GLU A 180 22.17 -1.93 5.24
CA GLU A 180 21.29 -0.79 5.46
C GLU A 180 21.32 0.23 4.31
N GLY A 181 20.25 0.99 4.17
CA GLY A 181 20.12 2.11 3.25
C GLY A 181 20.35 1.76 1.78
N ASP A 182 20.99 2.65 1.05
CA ASP A 182 21.18 2.56 -0.41
C ASP A 182 22.03 1.37 -0.86
N LEU A 183 22.71 0.69 0.06
CA LEU A 183 23.50 -0.49 -0.25
C LEU A 183 22.63 -1.75 -0.41
N GLY A 184 21.38 -1.74 0.05
CA GLY A 184 20.47 -2.88 -0.01
C GLY A 184 20.16 -3.35 -1.43
N ALA A 185 19.80 -2.45 -2.32
CA ALA A 185 19.44 -2.79 -3.70
C ALA A 185 20.63 -3.33 -4.51
N PRO A 186 21.83 -2.71 -4.51
CA PRO A 186 23.02 -3.30 -5.12
C PRO A 186 23.37 -4.69 -4.56
N ALA A 187 23.25 -4.89 -3.24
CA ALA A 187 23.51 -6.19 -2.63
C ALA A 187 22.50 -7.26 -3.09
N LEU A 188 21.23 -6.90 -3.22
CA LEU A 188 20.19 -7.82 -3.74
C LEU A 188 20.46 -8.21 -5.19
N VAL A 189 20.88 -7.28 -6.05
CA VAL A 189 21.27 -7.56 -7.44
C VAL A 189 22.47 -8.50 -7.48
N LYS A 190 23.50 -8.24 -6.65
CA LYS A 190 24.66 -9.15 -6.55
C LYS A 190 24.26 -10.53 -6.05
N PHE A 191 23.36 -10.61 -5.08
CA PHE A 191 22.84 -11.88 -4.61
C PHE A 191 22.11 -12.64 -5.74
N ALA A 192 21.28 -11.98 -6.53
CA ALA A 192 20.60 -12.59 -7.68
C ALA A 192 21.61 -13.18 -8.70
N GLN A 193 22.73 -12.49 -8.94
CA GLN A 193 23.80 -13.01 -9.80
C GLN A 193 24.47 -14.26 -9.21
N LEU A 194 24.77 -14.21 -7.91
CA LEU A 194 25.36 -15.37 -7.20
C LEU A 194 24.42 -16.58 -7.21
N ASP A 195 23.12 -16.34 -6.98
CA ASP A 195 22.13 -17.41 -7.03
C ASP A 195 22.02 -18.02 -8.41
N GLY A 196 22.04 -17.20 -9.47
CA GLY A 196 22.06 -17.69 -10.86
C GLY A 196 23.26 -18.57 -11.19
N MET A 197 24.43 -18.33 -10.58
CA MET A 197 25.64 -19.11 -10.78
C MET A 197 25.72 -20.36 -9.88
N HIS A 198 25.26 -20.24 -8.64
CA HIS A 198 25.53 -21.24 -7.59
C HIS A 198 24.27 -21.94 -7.05
N ARG A 199 23.07 -21.52 -7.47
CA ARG A 199 21.77 -22.04 -6.99
C ARG A 199 21.70 -22.05 -5.47
N LEU A 200 21.88 -20.88 -4.88
CA LEU A 200 21.87 -20.71 -3.43
C LEU A 200 20.47 -20.89 -2.84
N ILE A 201 19.45 -20.37 -3.53
CA ILE A 201 18.04 -20.54 -3.13
C ILE A 201 17.64 -21.99 -3.35
N GLY A 202 17.11 -22.64 -2.30
CA GLY A 202 16.82 -24.08 -2.29
C GLY A 202 18.06 -24.98 -2.17
N GLY A 203 19.26 -24.38 -2.04
CA GLY A 203 20.52 -25.11 -1.82
C GLY A 203 20.80 -25.39 -0.34
N LYS A 204 22.06 -25.72 -0.03
CA LYS A 204 22.53 -26.04 1.34
C LYS A 204 22.53 -24.85 2.33
N PRO A 205 22.82 -23.58 1.92
CA PRO A 205 22.83 -22.49 2.87
C PRO A 205 21.44 -22.26 3.47
N ILE A 206 21.36 -22.08 4.80
CA ILE A 206 20.13 -21.69 5.51
C ILE A 206 20.05 -20.18 5.70
N ALA A 207 21.20 -19.51 5.68
CA ALA A 207 21.26 -18.06 5.73
C ALA A 207 22.45 -17.51 4.91
N ILE A 208 22.20 -16.39 4.27
CA ILE A 208 23.17 -15.64 3.48
C ILE A 208 23.25 -14.24 4.05
N ASP A 209 24.43 -13.79 4.44
CA ASP A 209 24.67 -12.48 4.98
C ASP A 209 25.47 -11.60 4.00
N MET A 210 24.80 -10.59 3.47
CA MET A 210 25.32 -9.62 2.50
C MET A 210 25.59 -8.24 3.12
N ARG A 211 25.55 -8.12 4.46
CA ARG A 211 25.68 -6.84 5.17
C ARG A 211 27.07 -6.20 5.02
N VAL A 212 28.09 -7.01 4.78
CA VAL A 212 29.46 -6.51 4.51
C VAL A 212 29.61 -6.31 3.01
N PRO A 213 29.99 -5.11 2.55
CA PRO A 213 30.20 -4.85 1.14
C PRO A 213 31.21 -5.84 0.53
N ASP A 214 30.94 -6.26 -0.70
CA ASP A 214 31.77 -7.17 -1.50
C ASP A 214 32.02 -8.56 -0.91
N ARG A 215 31.24 -8.97 0.11
CA ARG A 215 31.33 -10.30 0.71
C ARG A 215 29.95 -10.91 0.94
N ALA A 216 29.84 -12.20 0.72
CA ALA A 216 28.68 -13.01 1.10
C ALA A 216 29.15 -14.10 2.09
N TYR A 217 28.58 -14.08 3.29
CA TYR A 217 28.84 -15.12 4.29
C TYR A 217 27.70 -16.10 4.29
N LEU A 218 28.03 -17.37 4.15
CA LEU A 218 27.07 -18.46 4.10
C LEU A 218 27.04 -19.20 5.43
N ARG A 219 25.84 -19.53 5.92
CA ARG A 219 25.63 -20.42 7.06
C ARG A 219 24.85 -21.65 6.58
N CYS A 220 25.35 -22.84 6.92
CA CYS A 220 24.69 -24.11 6.65
C CYS A 220 24.42 -24.85 7.96
N ASP A 221 23.39 -25.71 7.99
CA ASP A 221 23.06 -26.51 9.17
C ASP A 221 23.98 -27.71 9.32
N ASP A 222 24.28 -28.41 8.20
CA ASP A 222 25.06 -29.64 8.20
C ASP A 222 26.24 -29.59 7.23
N GLY A 223 27.44 -29.84 7.74
CA GLY A 223 28.66 -30.05 6.96
C GLY A 223 29.37 -28.79 6.44
N PRO A 224 30.45 -28.96 5.67
CA PRO A 224 31.24 -27.84 5.17
C PRO A 224 30.42 -27.03 4.16
N CYS A 225 30.13 -25.80 4.56
CA CYS A 225 29.60 -24.74 3.74
C CYS A 225 30.77 -23.93 3.19
N PRO A 226 30.73 -23.44 1.95
CA PRO A 226 31.68 -22.41 1.52
C PRO A 226 31.52 -21.23 2.47
N LYS A 227 32.49 -21.01 3.37
CA LYS A 227 32.37 -20.07 4.48
C LYS A 227 32.26 -18.62 4.02
N GLN A 228 32.77 -18.33 2.82
CA GLN A 228 32.82 -16.98 2.28
C GLN A 228 32.93 -17.04 0.75
N MET A 229 32.16 -16.21 0.08
CA MET A 229 32.29 -15.95 -1.35
C MET A 229 32.72 -14.50 -1.55
N SER A 230 33.86 -14.31 -2.24
CA SER A 230 34.30 -12.98 -2.66
C SER A 230 33.49 -12.57 -3.90
N LEU A 231 32.88 -11.38 -3.86
CA LEU A 231 32.05 -10.86 -4.95
C LEU A 231 32.89 -10.26 -6.09
N ASN A 232 34.23 -10.22 -5.92
CA ASN A 232 35.17 -9.63 -6.88
C ASN A 232 35.93 -10.67 -7.72
N GLY A 233 35.49 -11.91 -7.77
CA GLY A 233 36.07 -12.95 -8.65
C GLY A 233 37.49 -13.40 -8.29
N ARG A 234 37.99 -13.07 -7.12
CA ARG A 234 39.23 -13.64 -6.57
C ARG A 234 38.87 -14.72 -5.56
N SER A 235 39.07 -15.97 -5.96
CA SER A 235 39.13 -17.10 -5.04
C SER A 235 40.44 -16.97 -4.24
N ASP A 236 40.31 -16.81 -2.93
CA ASP A 236 41.42 -17.05 -1.99
C ASP A 236 41.40 -18.51 -1.56
#